data_f32d80008c2297e2d583fa6f5ec3d3cf
#
_entry.id   f32d80008c2297e2d583fa6f5ec3d3cf
#
_cell.length_a   1.000
_cell.length_b   1.000
_cell.length_c   1.000
_cell.angle_alpha   90.00
_cell.angle_beta   90.00
_cell.angle_gamma   90.00
#
_symmetry.space_group_name_H-M   'P 1'
#
loop_
_entity.id
_entity.type
_entity.pdbx_description
1 polymer ?
#
loop_
_entity_poly.entity_id
_entity_poly.type
_entity_poly.pdbx_seq_one_letter_code
_entity_poly.pdbx_strand_id
1 'polypeptide(L)'
;GWPDPVTPEGTQMYNFWVWTWLAAWIIGIIMWGLFIMAIVRWNGKARAKKGAGEFPRQLQYNVGLELGLTILPVIIVMVLFFFTVQAQTKTTALDKDPKVTVDVTGYQWNWKFGYANVAGDLTEDGKDYDGLDSERQALAEETKYDPEDMHNANPIHGTSMGDQSYLNFNEIETIGSTEEVPVLVLPTDTAIEFRLASGDVNHAFWVPEFLFKRDVYAHPENNQQQRAFQIERIEEEGAFVGRCAEMCGTYHSMMNFEVRAVSPEKFEQYIQFRRDNPDAPNSEALKSIGEDPYATSTRPFVTQRDATRDGNNTVDPNANV
;
A
#
# COMPACT_ATOMS: atom_id res chain seq x y z
N GLY A 1 13.49 7.06 9.54
CA GLY A 1 12.66 7.98 8.79
C GLY A 1 11.68 7.22 7.91
N TRP A 2 10.89 7.90 7.18
CA TRP A 2 10.11 7.30 6.09
C TRP A 2 11.06 6.91 4.96
N PRO A 3 10.72 5.88 4.14
CA PRO A 3 11.47 5.58 2.94
C PRO A 3 11.42 6.76 1.96
N ASP A 4 12.39 6.81 1.07
CA ASP A 4 12.39 7.79 -0.01
C ASP A 4 11.27 7.44 -1.00
N PRO A 5 10.43 8.42 -1.38
CA PRO A 5 9.31 8.17 -2.27
C PRO A 5 9.78 7.97 -3.72
N VAL A 6 9.15 7.04 -4.42
CA VAL A 6 9.43 6.76 -5.83
C VAL A 6 8.26 7.06 -6.76
N THR A 7 7.23 7.76 -6.25
CA THR A 7 6.07 8.20 -7.02
C THR A 7 5.75 9.66 -6.70
N PRO A 8 5.13 10.43 -7.62
CA PRO A 8 4.70 11.81 -7.35
C PRO A 8 3.73 11.93 -6.18
N GLU A 9 2.82 10.95 -6.01
CA GLU A 9 1.91 10.86 -4.87
C GLU A 9 2.68 10.68 -3.57
N GLY A 10 3.67 9.75 -3.58
CA GLY A 10 4.55 9.51 -2.45
C GLY A 10 5.35 10.75 -2.06
N THR A 11 5.91 11.45 -3.04
CA THR A 11 6.63 12.72 -2.83
C THR A 11 5.74 13.78 -2.19
N GLN A 12 4.49 13.88 -2.61
CA GLN A 12 3.54 14.81 -1.99
C GLN A 12 3.23 14.43 -0.53
N MET A 13 3.01 13.14 -0.26
CA MET A 13 2.78 12.64 1.10
C MET A 13 4.00 12.87 2.00
N TYR A 14 5.22 12.64 1.49
CA TYR A 14 6.46 12.91 2.18
C TYR A 14 6.60 14.38 2.56
N ASN A 15 6.39 15.28 1.60
CA ASN A 15 6.47 16.72 1.83
C ASN A 15 5.43 17.18 2.86
N PHE A 16 4.18 16.72 2.75
CA PHE A 16 3.14 17.02 3.73
C PHE A 16 3.52 16.54 5.13
N TRP A 17 4.08 15.34 5.27
CA TRP A 17 4.58 14.81 6.53
C TRP A 17 5.70 15.66 7.13
N VAL A 18 6.70 16.06 6.32
CA VAL A 18 7.82 16.92 6.76
C VAL A 18 7.32 18.27 7.31
N TRP A 19 6.40 18.93 6.59
CA TRP A 19 5.85 20.20 7.04
C TRP A 19 4.99 20.07 8.30
N THR A 20 4.25 18.99 8.42
CA THR A 20 3.47 18.67 9.64
C THR A 20 4.39 18.46 10.84
N TRP A 21 5.49 17.73 10.67
CA TRP A 21 6.50 17.56 11.71
C TRP A 21 7.17 18.86 12.10
N LEU A 22 7.51 19.72 11.15
CA LEU A 22 8.07 21.04 11.45
C LEU A 22 7.11 21.87 12.31
N ALA A 23 5.83 21.90 11.95
CA ALA A 23 4.81 22.58 12.75
C ALA A 23 4.70 21.97 14.17
N ALA A 24 4.69 20.63 14.27
CA ALA A 24 4.66 19.94 15.56
C ALA A 24 5.88 20.25 16.43
N TRP A 25 7.07 20.30 15.85
CA TRP A 25 8.30 20.69 16.57
C TRP A 25 8.25 22.12 17.08
N ILE A 26 7.79 23.07 16.27
CA ILE A 26 7.63 24.48 16.69
C ILE A 26 6.70 24.57 17.90
N ILE A 27 5.53 23.94 17.83
CA ILE A 27 4.57 23.91 18.93
C ILE A 27 5.16 23.20 20.14
N GLY A 28 5.81 22.05 19.94
CA GLY A 28 6.46 21.28 21.00
C GLY A 28 7.53 22.08 21.75
N ILE A 29 8.40 22.79 21.05
CA ILE A 29 9.44 23.64 21.64
C ILE A 29 8.81 24.76 22.48
N ILE A 30 7.78 25.43 21.97
CA ILE A 30 7.06 26.46 22.72
C ILE A 30 6.45 25.86 24.00
N MET A 31 5.77 24.73 23.90
CA MET A 31 5.13 24.07 25.03
C MET A 31 6.15 23.61 26.09
N TRP A 32 7.23 22.96 25.68
CA TRP A 32 8.31 22.58 26.59
C TRP A 32 8.97 23.81 27.24
N GLY A 33 9.18 24.87 26.47
CA GLY A 33 9.70 26.14 27.00
C GLY A 33 8.80 26.71 28.10
N LEU A 34 7.48 26.71 27.88
CA LEU A 34 6.51 27.16 28.88
C LEU A 34 6.49 26.26 30.13
N PHE A 35 6.57 24.94 29.99
CA PHE A 35 6.65 24.03 31.13
C PHE A 35 7.95 24.23 31.94
N ILE A 36 9.09 24.31 31.27
CA ILE A 36 10.37 24.55 31.93
C ILE A 36 10.36 25.91 32.65
N MET A 37 9.86 26.95 31.98
CA MET A 37 9.70 28.27 32.59
C MET A 37 8.79 28.21 33.83
N ALA A 38 7.70 27.52 33.78
CA ALA A 38 6.78 27.34 34.92
C ALA A 38 7.47 26.65 36.10
N ILE A 39 8.17 25.54 35.83
CA ILE A 39 8.91 24.77 36.84
C ILE A 39 10.01 25.64 37.50
N VAL A 40 10.77 26.38 36.70
CA VAL A 40 11.89 27.17 37.22
C VAL A 40 11.44 28.43 37.93
N ARG A 41 10.45 29.16 37.36
CA ARG A 41 10.09 30.51 37.83
C ARG A 41 9.04 30.54 38.95
N TRP A 42 8.15 29.55 38.97
CA TRP A 42 7.01 29.54 39.91
C TRP A 42 7.00 28.31 40.87
N ASN A 43 8.11 27.63 41.02
CA ASN A 43 8.23 26.61 42.08
C ASN A 43 8.26 27.22 43.50
N GLY A 44 7.97 26.41 44.52
CA GLY A 44 7.88 26.87 45.91
C GLY A 44 9.13 27.56 46.42
N LYS A 45 10.35 27.08 46.06
CA LYS A 45 11.64 27.68 46.44
C LYS A 45 11.83 29.04 45.79
N ALA A 46 11.50 29.19 44.51
CA ALA A 46 11.61 30.48 43.81
C ALA A 46 10.62 31.52 44.35
N ARG A 47 9.43 31.08 44.79
CA ARG A 47 8.43 31.94 45.44
C ARG A 47 8.88 32.40 46.82
N ALA A 48 9.36 31.46 47.64
CA ALA A 48 9.89 31.81 48.97
C ALA A 48 11.01 32.85 48.90
N LYS A 49 11.94 32.75 47.96
CA LYS A 49 13.00 33.75 47.74
C LYS A 49 12.48 35.15 47.39
N LYS A 50 11.27 35.24 46.84
CA LYS A 50 10.63 36.53 46.46
C LYS A 50 9.66 37.04 47.53
N GLY A 51 9.58 36.41 48.71
CA GLY A 51 8.65 36.79 49.77
C GLY A 51 7.17 36.59 49.36
N ALA A 52 6.89 35.80 48.31
CA ALA A 52 5.53 35.50 47.88
C ALA A 52 4.95 34.37 48.74
N GLY A 53 3.67 34.43 49.05
CA GLY A 53 3.00 33.43 49.85
C GLY A 53 3.13 32.01 49.28
N GLU A 54 2.91 30.99 50.11
CA GLU A 54 3.07 29.56 49.79
C GLU A 54 2.28 29.15 48.54
N PHE A 55 1.07 29.66 48.39
CA PHE A 55 0.22 29.37 47.22
C PHE A 55 0.22 30.53 46.22
N PRO A 56 0.26 30.22 44.89
CA PRO A 56 0.09 31.22 43.88
C PRO A 56 -1.30 31.86 43.91
N ARG A 57 -1.38 33.11 43.44
CA ARG A 57 -2.70 33.80 43.29
C ARG A 57 -3.56 32.95 42.34
N GLN A 58 -4.70 32.59 42.80
CA GLN A 58 -5.71 31.85 41.98
C GLN A 58 -6.46 32.85 41.10
N LEU A 59 -6.45 32.59 39.78
CA LEU A 59 -7.24 33.32 38.80
C LEU A 59 -8.43 32.43 38.41
N GLN A 60 -9.63 32.92 38.53
CA GLN A 60 -10.83 32.16 38.12
C GLN A 60 -10.95 32.04 36.61
N TYR A 61 -10.71 33.13 35.90
CA TYR A 61 -10.74 33.19 34.44
C TYR A 61 -9.89 34.36 33.91
N ASN A 62 -9.51 34.22 32.66
CA ASN A 62 -8.89 35.27 31.87
C ASN A 62 -9.36 35.17 30.43
N VAL A 63 -10.45 35.85 30.09
CA VAL A 63 -11.15 35.72 28.79
C VAL A 63 -10.23 35.93 27.62
N GLY A 64 -9.34 36.94 27.69
CA GLY A 64 -8.39 37.23 26.59
C GLY A 64 -7.40 36.09 26.37
N LEU A 65 -6.84 35.53 27.44
CA LEU A 65 -5.93 34.38 27.36
C LEU A 65 -6.67 33.09 26.87
N GLU A 66 -7.84 32.81 27.40
CA GLU A 66 -8.65 31.65 27.03
C GLU A 66 -9.06 31.69 25.56
N LEU A 67 -9.52 32.85 25.07
CA LEU A 67 -9.84 33.03 23.65
C LEU A 67 -8.58 32.87 22.77
N GLY A 68 -7.45 33.46 23.16
CA GLY A 68 -6.21 33.31 22.41
C GLY A 68 -5.73 31.86 22.33
N LEU A 69 -5.76 31.13 23.45
CA LEU A 69 -5.36 29.72 23.52
C LEU A 69 -6.37 28.77 22.85
N THR A 70 -7.58 29.23 22.56
CA THR A 70 -8.58 28.45 21.81
C THR A 70 -8.53 28.77 20.32
N ILE A 71 -8.55 30.04 19.95
CA ILE A 71 -8.65 30.45 18.55
C ILE A 71 -7.37 30.11 17.77
N LEU A 72 -6.20 30.36 18.37
CA LEU A 72 -4.92 30.09 17.66
C LEU A 72 -4.72 28.62 17.29
N PRO A 73 -4.92 27.63 18.19
CA PRO A 73 -4.87 26.22 17.81
C PRO A 73 -5.92 25.83 16.76
N VAL A 74 -7.13 26.37 16.84
CA VAL A 74 -8.18 26.12 15.84
C VAL A 74 -7.71 26.58 14.45
N ILE A 75 -7.12 27.78 14.34
CA ILE A 75 -6.58 28.26 13.05
C ILE A 75 -5.49 27.35 12.53
N ILE A 76 -4.55 26.91 13.39
CA ILE A 76 -3.46 26.01 13.01
C ILE A 76 -4.03 24.68 12.49
N VAL A 77 -4.99 24.10 13.20
CA VAL A 77 -5.64 22.84 12.78
C VAL A 77 -6.38 23.01 11.45
N MET A 78 -7.09 24.13 11.26
CA MET A 78 -7.79 24.40 9.99
C MET A 78 -6.81 24.48 8.81
N VAL A 79 -5.66 25.12 8.97
CA VAL A 79 -4.62 25.20 7.93
C VAL A 79 -4.05 23.81 7.63
N LEU A 80 -3.73 23.02 8.65
CA LEU A 80 -3.25 21.64 8.46
C LEU A 80 -4.31 20.78 7.78
N PHE A 81 -5.58 20.91 8.19
CA PHE A 81 -6.69 20.18 7.57
C PHE A 81 -6.86 20.52 6.09
N PHE A 82 -6.73 21.79 5.71
CA PHE A 82 -6.77 22.20 4.31
C PHE A 82 -5.72 21.48 3.46
N PHE A 83 -4.47 21.44 3.93
CA PHE A 83 -3.40 20.71 3.24
C PHE A 83 -3.60 19.19 3.27
N THR A 84 -4.18 18.65 4.35
CA THR A 84 -4.55 17.22 4.42
C THR A 84 -5.55 16.85 3.33
N VAL A 85 -6.61 17.65 3.17
CA VAL A 85 -7.61 17.42 2.12
C VAL A 85 -6.99 17.47 0.72
N GLN A 86 -6.11 18.45 0.46
CA GLN A 86 -5.44 18.54 -0.83
C GLN A 86 -4.56 17.30 -1.11
N ALA A 87 -3.75 16.88 -0.13
CA ALA A 87 -2.89 15.70 -0.26
C ALA A 87 -3.73 14.44 -0.50
N GLN A 88 -4.79 14.24 0.28
CA GLN A 88 -5.69 13.10 0.15
C GLN A 88 -6.38 13.09 -1.22
N THR A 89 -6.97 14.21 -1.65
CA THR A 89 -7.67 14.29 -2.94
C THR A 89 -6.76 13.91 -4.10
N LYS A 90 -5.52 14.40 -4.12
CA LYS A 90 -4.56 14.08 -5.18
C LYS A 90 -4.14 12.62 -5.14
N THR A 91 -3.86 12.07 -3.95
CA THR A 91 -3.41 10.67 -3.79
C THR A 91 -4.51 9.67 -4.15
N THR A 92 -5.78 10.01 -3.91
CA THR A 92 -6.92 9.11 -4.20
C THR A 92 -7.62 9.38 -5.52
N ALA A 93 -7.16 10.35 -6.31
CA ALA A 93 -7.74 10.67 -7.61
C ALA A 93 -7.59 9.50 -8.61
N LEU A 94 -8.63 9.26 -9.41
CA LEU A 94 -8.66 8.27 -10.48
C LEU A 94 -8.83 8.98 -11.84
N ASP A 95 -7.93 9.89 -12.13
CA ASP A 95 -7.97 10.77 -13.31
C ASP A 95 -6.66 10.74 -14.14
N LYS A 96 -5.82 9.71 -13.94
CA LYS A 96 -4.45 9.68 -14.48
C LYS A 96 -4.30 9.02 -15.84
N ASP A 97 -5.37 8.63 -16.54
CA ASP A 97 -5.32 7.93 -17.83
C ASP A 97 -4.30 6.76 -17.85
N PRO A 98 -4.56 5.68 -17.09
CA PRO A 98 -3.61 4.62 -16.87
C PRO A 98 -3.31 3.86 -18.17
N LYS A 99 -2.03 3.65 -18.46
CA LYS A 99 -1.53 2.84 -19.58
C LYS A 99 -1.44 1.35 -19.24
N VAL A 100 -1.32 1.04 -17.96
CA VAL A 100 -1.30 -0.32 -17.42
C VAL A 100 -2.34 -0.43 -16.33
N THR A 101 -3.18 -1.46 -16.41
CA THR A 101 -4.11 -1.83 -15.35
C THR A 101 -3.75 -3.20 -14.81
N VAL A 102 -3.56 -3.29 -13.50
CA VAL A 102 -3.20 -4.51 -12.79
C VAL A 102 -4.32 -4.93 -11.87
N ASP A 103 -4.80 -6.14 -12.01
CA ASP A 103 -5.68 -6.79 -11.05
C ASP A 103 -4.84 -7.46 -9.95
N VAL A 104 -5.11 -7.08 -8.71
CA VAL A 104 -4.40 -7.56 -7.52
C VAL A 104 -5.34 -8.36 -6.67
N THR A 105 -5.06 -9.64 -6.48
CA THR A 105 -5.82 -10.50 -5.58
C THR A 105 -4.99 -10.88 -4.37
N GLY A 106 -5.47 -10.52 -3.17
CA GLY A 106 -4.92 -11.00 -1.90
C GLY A 106 -5.63 -12.30 -1.49
N TYR A 107 -4.88 -13.27 -0.97
CA TYR A 107 -5.43 -14.51 -0.38
C TYR A 107 -4.50 -15.01 0.72
N GLN A 108 -4.97 -15.88 1.57
CA GLN A 108 -4.18 -16.37 2.72
C GLN A 108 -3.17 -17.44 2.27
N TRP A 109 -1.85 -17.16 2.24
CA TRP A 109 -1.19 -15.87 2.61
C TRP A 109 -0.23 -15.50 1.51
N ASN A 110 -0.75 -15.07 0.37
CA ASN A 110 0.05 -14.68 -0.79
C ASN A 110 -0.72 -13.69 -1.69
N TRP A 111 -0.12 -13.35 -2.82
CA TRP A 111 -0.66 -12.41 -3.79
C TRP A 111 -0.71 -13.03 -5.20
N LYS A 112 -1.71 -12.62 -5.96
CA LYS A 112 -1.82 -12.84 -7.40
C LYS A 112 -1.89 -11.48 -8.08
N PHE A 113 -1.12 -11.32 -9.15
CA PHE A 113 -1.10 -10.14 -10.01
C PHE A 113 -1.44 -10.54 -11.43
N GLY A 114 -2.38 -9.84 -12.04
CA GLY A 114 -2.75 -10.05 -13.43
C GLY A 114 -2.76 -8.74 -14.21
N TYR A 115 -2.34 -8.75 -15.47
CA TYR A 115 -2.39 -7.57 -16.32
C TYR A 115 -3.74 -7.54 -17.04
N ALA A 116 -4.64 -6.64 -16.59
CA ALA A 116 -5.97 -6.50 -17.14
C ALA A 116 -5.97 -5.72 -18.46
N ASN A 117 -5.10 -4.69 -18.55
CA ASN A 117 -4.92 -3.91 -19.77
C ASN A 117 -3.50 -3.37 -19.86
N VAL A 118 -2.94 -3.35 -21.07
CA VAL A 118 -1.69 -2.67 -21.41
C VAL A 118 -1.91 -1.88 -22.70
N ALA A 119 -1.66 -0.58 -22.66
CA ALA A 119 -1.86 0.31 -23.81
C ALA A 119 -0.89 -0.03 -24.95
N GLY A 120 -1.31 0.23 -26.19
CA GLY A 120 -0.58 -0.14 -27.39
C GLY A 120 0.80 0.51 -27.55
N ASP A 121 1.07 1.60 -26.88
CA ASP A 121 2.40 2.22 -26.83
C ASP A 121 3.40 1.48 -25.92
N LEU A 122 2.94 0.42 -25.22
CA LEU A 122 3.73 -0.49 -24.39
C LEU A 122 3.65 -1.94 -24.88
N THR A 123 3.25 -2.17 -26.13
CA THR A 123 3.14 -3.48 -26.76
C THR A 123 3.86 -3.49 -28.10
N GLU A 124 4.52 -4.59 -28.48
CA GLU A 124 5.29 -4.70 -29.71
C GLU A 124 4.45 -4.50 -30.99
N ASP A 125 3.20 -4.94 -30.98
CA ASP A 125 2.29 -4.82 -32.11
C ASP A 125 1.54 -3.48 -32.17
N GLY A 126 1.77 -2.58 -31.21
CA GLY A 126 1.15 -1.25 -31.15
C GLY A 126 -0.35 -1.27 -30.85
N LYS A 127 -0.90 -2.40 -30.37
CA LYS A 127 -2.30 -2.55 -30.03
C LYS A 127 -2.50 -2.72 -28.53
N ASP A 128 -3.60 -2.17 -28.03
CA ASP A 128 -3.99 -2.40 -26.65
C ASP A 128 -4.13 -3.92 -26.39
N TYR A 129 -3.52 -4.37 -25.30
CA TYR A 129 -3.69 -5.71 -24.81
C TYR A 129 -4.83 -5.73 -23.80
N ASP A 130 -5.87 -6.52 -24.10
CA ASP A 130 -6.93 -6.89 -23.17
C ASP A 130 -6.58 -8.26 -22.59
N GLY A 131 -6.25 -8.27 -21.31
CA GLY A 131 -5.77 -9.46 -20.62
C GLY A 131 -6.86 -10.30 -19.97
N LEU A 132 -8.15 -10.04 -20.25
CA LEU A 132 -9.24 -10.79 -19.64
C LEU A 132 -9.21 -12.27 -20.09
N ASP A 133 -9.08 -13.20 -19.14
CA ASP A 133 -9.33 -14.63 -19.35
C ASP A 133 -10.83 -14.92 -19.27
N SER A 134 -11.49 -14.87 -20.42
CA SER A 134 -12.95 -15.02 -20.52
C SER A 134 -13.43 -16.41 -20.06
N GLU A 135 -12.63 -17.47 -20.21
CA GLU A 135 -13.00 -18.83 -19.80
C GLU A 135 -13.01 -18.94 -18.28
N ARG A 136 -11.92 -18.53 -17.63
CA ARG A 136 -11.87 -18.54 -16.15
C ARG A 136 -12.85 -17.55 -15.53
N GLN A 137 -13.10 -16.41 -16.18
CA GLN A 137 -14.10 -15.46 -15.72
C GLN A 137 -15.51 -16.05 -15.78
N ALA A 138 -15.85 -16.77 -16.83
CA ALA A 138 -17.15 -17.46 -16.94
C ALA A 138 -17.31 -18.56 -15.88
N LEU A 139 -16.24 -19.32 -15.60
CA LEU A 139 -16.27 -20.32 -14.51
C LEU A 139 -16.44 -19.65 -13.13
N ALA A 140 -15.83 -18.51 -12.92
CA ALA A 140 -15.99 -17.76 -11.68
C ALA A 140 -17.42 -17.24 -11.49
N GLU A 141 -18.09 -16.81 -12.55
CA GLU A 141 -19.50 -16.39 -12.49
C GLU A 141 -20.43 -17.55 -12.06
N GLU A 142 -20.09 -18.81 -12.35
CA GLU A 142 -20.85 -19.97 -11.87
C GLU A 142 -20.79 -20.15 -10.34
N THR A 143 -19.79 -19.57 -9.68
CA THR A 143 -19.63 -19.61 -8.21
C THR A 143 -20.42 -18.51 -7.50
N LYS A 144 -21.09 -17.63 -8.25
CA LYS A 144 -21.81 -16.48 -7.71
C LYS A 144 -22.82 -16.89 -6.66
N TYR A 145 -22.77 -16.18 -5.53
CA TYR A 145 -23.70 -16.42 -4.44
C TYR A 145 -25.15 -16.17 -4.88
N ASP A 146 -25.98 -17.18 -4.74
CA ASP A 146 -27.42 -17.06 -4.86
C ASP A 146 -28.04 -16.96 -3.46
N PRO A 147 -28.70 -15.83 -3.10
CA PRO A 147 -29.36 -15.69 -1.80
C PRO A 147 -30.47 -16.71 -1.57
N GLU A 148 -31.00 -17.34 -2.62
CA GLU A 148 -31.99 -18.40 -2.51
C GLU A 148 -31.38 -19.80 -2.26
N ASP A 149 -30.06 -19.97 -2.56
CA ASP A 149 -29.32 -21.19 -2.27
C ASP A 149 -28.62 -21.15 -0.92
N MET A 150 -29.33 -21.53 0.12
CA MET A 150 -28.83 -21.56 1.49
C MET A 150 -27.63 -22.50 1.73
N HIS A 151 -27.31 -23.41 0.79
CA HIS A 151 -26.25 -24.40 0.99
C HIS A 151 -24.84 -23.81 0.86
N ASN A 152 -24.69 -22.71 0.12
CA ASN A 152 -23.44 -22.01 -0.09
C ASN A 152 -23.29 -20.75 0.75
N ALA A 153 -24.26 -20.41 1.58
CA ALA A 153 -24.23 -19.20 2.38
C ALA A 153 -23.17 -19.25 3.49
N ASN A 154 -22.34 -18.22 3.56
CA ASN A 154 -21.54 -18.00 4.75
C ASN A 154 -22.47 -17.58 5.92
N PRO A 155 -22.58 -18.38 6.98
CA PRO A 155 -23.52 -18.12 8.06
C PRO A 155 -23.21 -16.84 8.85
N ILE A 156 -21.99 -16.29 8.74
CA ILE A 156 -21.57 -15.08 9.44
C ILE A 156 -21.90 -13.82 8.63
N HIS A 157 -21.76 -13.86 7.31
CA HIS A 157 -21.88 -12.67 6.45
C HIS A 157 -22.95 -12.78 5.37
N GLY A 158 -23.64 -13.91 5.27
CA GLY A 158 -24.69 -14.13 4.25
C GLY A 158 -24.16 -14.23 2.81
N THR A 159 -22.83 -14.38 2.64
CA THR A 159 -22.17 -14.56 1.34
C THR A 159 -21.46 -15.90 1.28
N SER A 160 -21.35 -16.50 0.10
CA SER A 160 -20.58 -17.72 -0.10
C SER A 160 -19.09 -17.46 0.04
N MET A 161 -18.38 -18.26 0.82
CA MET A 161 -16.92 -18.24 0.85
C MET A 161 -16.29 -18.79 -0.46
N GLY A 162 -17.07 -19.50 -1.27
CA GLY A 162 -16.63 -20.01 -2.57
C GLY A 162 -16.96 -19.07 -3.74
N ASP A 163 -17.65 -17.95 -3.51
CA ASP A 163 -17.98 -16.99 -4.55
C ASP A 163 -16.71 -16.27 -5.02
N GLN A 164 -16.34 -16.47 -6.27
CA GLN A 164 -15.19 -15.87 -6.95
C GLN A 164 -15.62 -14.93 -8.08
N SER A 165 -16.92 -14.73 -8.30
CA SER A 165 -17.46 -13.96 -9.43
C SER A 165 -17.01 -12.50 -9.45
N TYR A 166 -16.65 -11.95 -8.29
CA TYR A 166 -16.15 -10.58 -8.14
C TYR A 166 -14.63 -10.44 -8.33
N LEU A 167 -13.91 -11.57 -8.48
CA LEU A 167 -12.48 -11.57 -8.78
C LEU A 167 -12.26 -11.45 -10.29
N ASN A 168 -11.14 -10.84 -10.65
CA ASN A 168 -10.72 -10.78 -12.05
C ASN A 168 -9.69 -11.87 -12.34
N PHE A 169 -9.79 -12.47 -13.52
CA PHE A 169 -8.87 -13.47 -14.05
C PHE A 169 -8.26 -12.97 -15.35
N ASN A 170 -6.94 -13.07 -15.44
CA ASN A 170 -6.19 -12.53 -16.55
C ASN A 170 -5.35 -13.63 -17.23
N GLU A 171 -5.10 -13.49 -18.53
CA GLU A 171 -4.26 -14.42 -19.29
C GLU A 171 -2.81 -14.41 -18.77
N ILE A 172 -2.28 -13.21 -18.48
CA ILE A 172 -0.94 -13.07 -17.88
C ILE A 172 -1.09 -12.83 -16.39
N GLU A 173 -0.81 -13.89 -15.60
CA GLU A 173 -0.84 -13.81 -14.14
C GLU A 173 0.48 -14.25 -13.52
N THR A 174 0.84 -13.63 -12.39
CA THR A 174 1.91 -14.07 -11.50
C THR A 174 1.30 -14.41 -10.16
N ILE A 175 1.41 -15.68 -9.76
CA ILE A 175 0.81 -16.21 -8.53
C ILE A 175 1.95 -16.58 -7.58
N GLY A 176 1.94 -15.99 -6.38
CA GLY A 176 2.90 -16.34 -5.34
C GLY A 176 2.60 -17.68 -4.68
N SER A 177 3.64 -18.29 -4.16
CA SER A 177 3.56 -19.53 -3.38
C SER A 177 4.32 -19.40 -2.06
N THR A 178 4.36 -20.46 -1.27
CA THR A 178 5.21 -20.50 -0.06
C THR A 178 6.71 -20.53 -0.39
N GLU A 179 7.06 -20.88 -1.61
CA GLU A 179 8.43 -21.06 -2.07
C GLU A 179 8.91 -19.90 -2.92
N GLU A 180 7.97 -19.18 -3.57
CA GLU A 180 8.27 -18.10 -4.50
C GLU A 180 7.47 -16.84 -4.15
N VAL A 181 8.20 -15.74 -3.91
CA VAL A 181 7.62 -14.40 -3.78
C VAL A 181 7.16 -13.92 -5.15
N PRO A 182 5.90 -13.53 -5.33
CA PRO A 182 5.44 -13.02 -6.62
C PRO A 182 6.10 -11.68 -6.93
N VAL A 183 6.69 -11.57 -8.12
CA VAL A 183 7.28 -10.36 -8.66
C VAL A 183 6.32 -9.73 -9.66
N LEU A 184 5.82 -8.54 -9.34
CA LEU A 184 5.01 -7.71 -10.22
C LEU A 184 5.94 -6.78 -11.01
N VAL A 185 6.03 -6.96 -12.32
CA VAL A 185 6.84 -6.12 -13.20
C VAL A 185 6.01 -4.93 -13.65
N LEU A 186 6.53 -3.71 -13.53
CA LEU A 186 5.84 -2.48 -13.90
C LEU A 186 6.77 -1.54 -14.68
N PRO A 187 6.24 -0.77 -15.64
CA PRO A 187 7.04 0.23 -16.34
C PRO A 187 7.25 1.48 -15.48
N THR A 188 8.43 2.10 -15.59
CA THR A 188 8.67 3.46 -15.11
C THR A 188 7.97 4.50 -16.01
N ASP A 189 7.90 5.74 -15.57
CA ASP A 189 7.37 6.90 -16.32
C ASP A 189 5.97 6.71 -16.95
N THR A 190 5.16 5.84 -16.36
CA THR A 190 3.89 5.38 -16.92
C THR A 190 2.81 5.41 -15.84
N ALA A 191 1.62 5.90 -16.19
CA ALA A 191 0.46 5.86 -15.29
C ALA A 191 -0.11 4.44 -15.16
N ILE A 192 -0.33 4.01 -13.93
CA ILE A 192 -0.73 2.65 -13.59
C ILE A 192 -1.97 2.69 -12.70
N GLU A 193 -2.95 1.84 -13.00
CA GLU A 193 -4.09 1.56 -12.14
C GLU A 193 -3.96 0.18 -11.50
N PHE A 194 -4.25 0.11 -10.21
CA PHE A 194 -4.38 -1.13 -9.48
C PHE A 194 -5.83 -1.35 -9.07
N ARG A 195 -6.37 -2.52 -9.35
CA ARG A 195 -7.70 -2.96 -8.93
C ARG A 195 -7.56 -4.09 -7.93
N LEU A 196 -8.08 -3.89 -6.74
CA LEU A 196 -7.83 -4.75 -5.58
C LEU A 196 -9.06 -5.57 -5.24
N ALA A 197 -8.89 -6.86 -5.00
CA ALA A 197 -9.90 -7.72 -4.42
C ALA A 197 -9.24 -8.82 -3.56
N SER A 198 -9.90 -9.26 -2.50
CA SER A 198 -9.45 -10.39 -1.70
C SER A 198 -10.27 -11.63 -2.03
N GLY A 199 -9.61 -12.78 -2.11
CA GLY A 199 -10.28 -14.07 -2.26
C GLY A 199 -10.85 -14.66 -0.96
N ASP A 200 -10.52 -14.06 0.20
CA ASP A 200 -10.89 -14.57 1.52
C ASP A 200 -11.08 -13.49 2.57
N VAL A 201 -10.07 -13.20 3.39
CA VAL A 201 -10.12 -12.18 4.44
C VAL A 201 -9.57 -10.84 3.94
N ASN A 202 -9.70 -9.79 4.75
CA ASN A 202 -9.12 -8.50 4.40
C ASN A 202 -7.58 -8.54 4.44
N HIS A 203 -6.97 -7.91 3.45
CA HIS A 203 -5.54 -7.67 3.34
C HIS A 203 -5.31 -6.16 3.09
N ALA A 204 -4.06 -5.72 2.98
CA ALA A 204 -3.76 -4.40 2.44
C ALA A 204 -2.51 -4.45 1.56
N PHE A 205 -2.64 -3.92 0.35
CA PHE A 205 -1.53 -3.74 -0.59
C PHE A 205 -0.70 -2.54 -0.14
N TRP A 206 0.58 -2.75 0.12
CA TRP A 206 1.47 -1.72 0.60
C TRP A 206 2.89 -1.88 0.04
N VAL A 207 3.32 -0.92 -0.74
CA VAL A 207 4.72 -0.72 -1.13
C VAL A 207 5.22 0.49 -0.34
N PRO A 208 6.14 0.32 0.63
CA PRO A 208 6.58 1.41 1.50
C PRO A 208 7.03 2.66 0.76
N GLU A 209 7.76 2.49 -0.35
CA GLU A 209 8.29 3.57 -1.17
C GLU A 209 7.22 4.35 -1.97
N PHE A 210 5.99 3.80 -2.08
CA PHE A 210 4.85 4.55 -2.62
C PHE A 210 4.24 5.52 -1.60
N LEU A 211 4.58 5.37 -0.32
CA LEU A 211 4.02 6.09 0.82
C LEU A 211 2.48 6.06 0.85
N PHE A 212 1.91 4.99 0.35
CA PHE A 212 0.49 4.75 0.25
C PHE A 212 0.19 3.27 0.47
N LYS A 213 -0.91 2.98 1.14
CA LYS A 213 -1.48 1.64 1.25
C LYS A 213 -2.97 1.67 0.96
N ARG A 214 -3.48 0.56 0.43
CA ARG A 214 -4.91 0.40 0.18
C ARG A 214 -5.36 -0.97 0.66
N ASP A 215 -6.45 -0.97 1.42
CA ASP A 215 -7.06 -2.20 1.90
C ASP A 215 -7.67 -2.99 0.73
N VAL A 216 -7.61 -4.31 0.86
CA VAL A 216 -8.01 -5.30 -0.14
C VAL A 216 -9.12 -6.12 0.47
N TYR A 217 -10.36 -5.84 0.07
CA TYR A 217 -11.56 -6.44 0.64
C TYR A 217 -12.08 -7.60 -0.20
N ALA A 218 -12.65 -8.61 0.47
CA ALA A 218 -13.55 -9.55 -0.17
C ALA A 218 -14.84 -8.83 -0.54
N HIS A 219 -15.41 -9.14 -1.71
CA HIS A 219 -16.62 -8.51 -2.22
C HIS A 219 -16.61 -6.97 -2.12
N PRO A 220 -15.63 -6.28 -2.71
CA PRO A 220 -15.43 -4.85 -2.49
C PRO A 220 -16.64 -3.99 -2.90
N GLU A 221 -17.39 -4.41 -3.90
CA GLU A 221 -18.61 -3.72 -4.36
C GLU A 221 -19.74 -3.78 -3.34
N ASN A 222 -19.92 -4.94 -2.70
CA ASN A 222 -20.93 -5.12 -1.65
C ASN A 222 -20.64 -4.25 -0.42
N ASN A 223 -19.36 -3.97 -0.16
CA ASN A 223 -18.91 -3.15 0.95
C ASN A 223 -18.80 -1.66 0.58
N GLN A 224 -19.21 -1.25 -0.62
CA GLN A 224 -19.08 0.14 -1.12
C GLN A 224 -17.64 0.67 -1.02
N GLN A 225 -16.66 -0.19 -1.16
CA GLN A 225 -15.25 0.19 -1.06
C GLN A 225 -14.69 0.55 -2.44
N GLN A 226 -13.95 1.65 -2.49
CA GLN A 226 -13.18 1.98 -3.67
C GLN A 226 -12.01 1.01 -3.79
N ARG A 227 -12.13 0.07 -4.73
CA ARG A 227 -11.13 -0.99 -4.93
C ARG A 227 -9.95 -0.56 -5.80
N ALA A 228 -10.04 0.57 -6.51
CA ALA A 228 -8.98 1.04 -7.39
C ALA A 228 -8.17 2.17 -6.77
N PHE A 229 -6.90 2.24 -7.12
CA PHE A 229 -6.07 3.43 -6.97
C PHE A 229 -5.13 3.56 -8.17
N GLN A 230 -4.65 4.76 -8.42
CA GLN A 230 -3.76 5.06 -9.52
C GLN A 230 -2.50 5.76 -9.02
N ILE A 231 -1.38 5.47 -9.66
CA ILE A 231 -0.14 6.24 -9.55
C ILE A 231 0.16 6.89 -10.90
N GLU A 232 0.70 8.10 -10.87
CA GLU A 232 1.05 8.83 -12.10
C GLU A 232 2.22 8.15 -12.82
N ARG A 233 3.22 7.70 -12.05
CA ARG A 233 4.39 6.96 -12.54
C ARG A 233 5.24 6.44 -11.38
N ILE A 234 6.09 5.46 -11.67
CA ILE A 234 7.27 5.12 -10.85
C ILE A 234 8.45 5.89 -11.44
N GLU A 235 9.17 6.66 -10.61
CA GLU A 235 10.18 7.63 -11.07
C GLU A 235 11.57 7.02 -11.27
N GLU A 236 11.80 5.78 -10.82
CA GLU A 236 13.09 5.09 -10.97
C GLU A 236 12.93 3.58 -11.13
N GLU A 237 13.84 2.97 -11.87
CA GLU A 237 13.94 1.52 -11.97
C GLU A 237 14.44 0.93 -10.64
N GLY A 238 13.94 -0.26 -10.27
CA GLY A 238 14.39 -0.91 -9.04
C GLY A 238 13.46 -2.04 -8.57
N ALA A 239 13.85 -2.63 -7.46
CA ALA A 239 13.11 -3.69 -6.79
C ALA A 239 12.56 -3.17 -5.44
N PHE A 240 11.27 -2.99 -5.33
CA PHE A 240 10.60 -2.44 -4.16
C PHE A 240 9.81 -3.52 -3.44
N VAL A 241 10.05 -3.66 -2.12
CA VAL A 241 9.32 -4.65 -1.34
C VAL A 241 7.85 -4.27 -1.19
N GLY A 242 6.97 -5.23 -1.44
CA GLY A 242 5.56 -5.14 -1.12
C GLY A 242 5.19 -6.01 0.08
N ARG A 243 4.22 -5.56 0.87
CA ARG A 243 3.79 -6.23 2.10
C ARG A 243 2.28 -6.21 2.25
N CYS A 244 1.77 -7.18 3.00
CA CYS A 244 0.43 -7.07 3.56
C CYS A 244 0.47 -6.16 4.78
N ALA A 245 -0.40 -5.15 4.83
CA ALA A 245 -0.48 -4.17 5.90
C ALA A 245 -1.85 -4.16 6.64
N GLU A 246 -2.63 -5.25 6.50
CA GLU A 246 -3.85 -5.52 7.27
C GLU A 246 -3.79 -6.94 7.84
N MET A 247 -4.07 -7.08 9.14
CA MET A 247 -3.96 -8.38 9.83
C MET A 247 -4.87 -9.42 9.21
N CYS A 248 -4.28 -10.41 8.54
CA CYS A 248 -4.97 -11.43 7.77
C CYS A 248 -4.78 -12.87 8.30
N GLY A 249 -4.21 -13.03 9.48
CA GLY A 249 -4.06 -14.33 10.13
C GLY A 249 -2.61 -14.72 10.43
N THR A 250 -2.37 -16.03 10.57
CA THR A 250 -1.14 -16.60 11.14
C THR A 250 0.14 -16.18 10.41
N TYR A 251 0.10 -16.12 9.09
CA TYR A 251 1.28 -15.83 8.26
C TYR A 251 1.25 -14.42 7.63
N HIS A 252 0.47 -13.52 8.23
CA HIS A 252 0.37 -12.12 7.82
C HIS A 252 1.73 -11.46 7.53
N SER A 253 2.69 -11.60 8.43
CA SER A 253 4.02 -10.97 8.31
C SER A 253 4.91 -11.55 7.20
N MET A 254 4.49 -12.67 6.62
CA MET A 254 5.23 -13.38 5.57
C MET A 254 4.60 -13.24 4.18
N MET A 255 3.45 -12.61 4.10
CA MET A 255 2.72 -12.33 2.87
C MET A 255 3.35 -11.14 2.14
N ASN A 256 4.52 -11.36 1.56
CA ASN A 256 5.29 -10.36 0.84
C ASN A 256 5.15 -10.54 -0.67
N PHE A 257 5.46 -9.47 -1.41
CA PHE A 257 5.64 -9.46 -2.85
C PHE A 257 6.76 -8.48 -3.23
N GLU A 258 7.11 -8.41 -4.50
CA GLU A 258 8.04 -7.41 -5.01
C GLU A 258 7.42 -6.68 -6.19
N VAL A 259 7.59 -5.37 -6.24
CA VAL A 259 7.41 -4.58 -7.46
C VAL A 259 8.77 -4.42 -8.11
N ARG A 260 8.91 -4.92 -9.35
CA ARG A 260 10.08 -4.72 -10.19
C ARG A 260 9.77 -3.64 -11.22
N ALA A 261 10.25 -2.42 -10.96
CA ALA A 261 10.12 -1.32 -11.89
C ALA A 261 11.24 -1.38 -12.92
N VAL A 262 10.86 -1.39 -14.20
CA VAL A 262 11.78 -1.50 -15.34
C VAL A 262 11.48 -0.40 -16.35
N SER A 263 12.39 -0.16 -17.30
CA SER A 263 12.11 0.79 -18.38
C SER A 263 10.88 0.35 -19.21
N PRO A 264 10.17 1.29 -19.88
CA PRO A 264 9.04 0.95 -20.75
C PRO A 264 9.40 -0.09 -21.83
N GLU A 265 10.62 -0.02 -22.39
CA GLU A 265 11.10 -0.96 -23.40
C GLU A 265 11.29 -2.38 -22.84
N LYS A 266 11.82 -2.51 -21.63
CA LYS A 266 11.92 -3.80 -20.96
C LYS A 266 10.54 -4.35 -20.61
N PHE A 267 9.62 -3.49 -20.18
CA PHE A 267 8.25 -3.88 -19.89
C PHE A 267 7.52 -4.40 -21.13
N GLU A 268 7.66 -3.73 -22.27
CA GLU A 268 7.14 -4.19 -23.56
C GLU A 268 7.67 -5.60 -23.90
N GLN A 269 8.99 -5.83 -23.80
CA GLN A 269 9.60 -7.14 -24.02
C GLN A 269 9.08 -8.20 -23.03
N TYR A 270 8.89 -7.83 -21.77
CA TYR A 270 8.34 -8.73 -20.76
C TYR A 270 6.90 -9.15 -21.11
N ILE A 271 6.03 -8.22 -21.45
CA ILE A 271 4.64 -8.51 -21.84
C ILE A 271 4.61 -9.37 -23.10
N GLN A 272 5.44 -9.06 -24.11
CA GLN A 272 5.51 -9.85 -25.32
C GLN A 272 5.98 -11.29 -25.04
N PHE A 273 7.01 -11.46 -24.23
CA PHE A 273 7.46 -12.79 -23.84
C PHE A 273 6.34 -13.60 -23.16
N ARG A 274 5.59 -12.99 -22.25
CA ARG A 274 4.48 -13.63 -21.52
C ARG A 274 3.32 -14.01 -22.46
N ARG A 275 3.03 -13.18 -23.47
CA ARG A 275 2.02 -13.47 -24.50
C ARG A 275 2.44 -14.66 -25.39
N ASP A 276 3.70 -14.72 -25.78
CA ASP A 276 4.22 -15.77 -26.66
C ASP A 276 4.44 -17.10 -25.92
N ASN A 277 4.59 -17.07 -24.60
CA ASN A 277 4.91 -18.20 -23.76
C ASN A 277 3.99 -18.26 -22.52
N PRO A 278 2.69 -18.51 -22.71
CA PRO A 278 1.71 -18.43 -21.61
C PRO A 278 1.97 -19.41 -20.44
N ASP A 279 2.62 -20.56 -20.76
CA ASP A 279 2.95 -21.59 -19.76
C ASP A 279 4.31 -21.32 -19.07
N ALA A 280 5.11 -20.36 -19.54
CA ALA A 280 6.41 -20.09 -18.97
C ALA A 280 6.28 -19.43 -17.58
N PRO A 281 7.11 -19.83 -16.60
CA PRO A 281 7.12 -19.20 -15.30
C PRO A 281 7.60 -17.75 -15.39
N ASN A 282 7.17 -16.91 -14.44
CA ASN A 282 7.56 -15.50 -14.39
C ASN A 282 9.08 -15.30 -14.35
N SER A 283 9.80 -16.21 -13.72
CA SER A 283 11.27 -16.21 -13.64
C SER A 283 11.96 -16.28 -15.02
N GLU A 284 11.37 -16.96 -15.99
CA GLU A 284 11.90 -16.99 -17.37
C GLU A 284 11.64 -15.67 -18.10
N ALA A 285 10.48 -15.08 -17.90
CA ALA A 285 10.16 -13.76 -18.45
C ALA A 285 11.08 -12.66 -17.89
N LEU A 286 11.37 -12.69 -16.59
CA LEU A 286 12.36 -11.78 -15.98
C LEU A 286 13.76 -11.96 -16.57
N LYS A 287 14.21 -13.21 -16.73
CA LYS A 287 15.50 -13.50 -17.38
C LYS A 287 15.57 -12.99 -18.82
N SER A 288 14.48 -13.07 -19.58
CA SER A 288 14.45 -12.64 -20.98
C SER A 288 14.72 -11.15 -21.16
N ILE A 289 14.40 -10.35 -20.14
CA ILE A 289 14.66 -8.90 -20.11
C ILE A 289 15.92 -8.52 -19.32
N GLY A 290 16.73 -9.50 -18.92
CA GLY A 290 17.97 -9.29 -18.18
C GLY A 290 17.79 -8.93 -16.70
N GLU A 291 16.64 -9.25 -16.11
CA GLU A 291 16.35 -9.04 -14.69
C GLU A 291 16.61 -10.30 -13.87
N ASP A 292 16.80 -10.11 -12.55
CA ASP A 292 16.87 -11.24 -11.62
C ASP A 292 15.56 -12.04 -11.67
N PRO A 293 15.63 -13.37 -11.79
CA PRO A 293 14.46 -14.22 -11.98
C PRO A 293 13.53 -14.27 -10.74
N TYR A 294 14.07 -13.94 -9.58
CA TYR A 294 13.38 -14.01 -8.30
C TYR A 294 13.39 -12.66 -7.59
N ALA A 295 12.58 -12.53 -6.54
CA ALA A 295 12.55 -11.33 -5.72
C ALA A 295 13.90 -11.10 -5.03
N THR A 296 14.40 -9.87 -5.09
CA THR A 296 15.66 -9.43 -4.50
C THR A 296 15.46 -8.56 -3.25
N SER A 297 14.33 -7.87 -3.14
CA SER A 297 14.00 -6.97 -2.03
C SER A 297 13.40 -7.67 -0.83
N THR A 298 12.93 -8.91 -0.99
CA THR A 298 12.31 -9.71 0.07
C THR A 298 12.57 -11.20 -0.15
N ARG A 299 12.08 -12.04 0.76
CA ARG A 299 12.36 -13.49 0.76
C ARG A 299 11.09 -14.30 0.76
N PRO A 300 11.12 -15.53 0.22
CA PRO A 300 10.02 -16.48 0.30
C PRO A 300 9.63 -16.80 1.75
N PHE A 301 8.39 -17.20 1.88
CA PHE A 301 7.84 -17.72 3.11
C PHE A 301 8.30 -19.16 3.34
N VAL A 302 9.15 -19.37 4.36
CA VAL A 302 9.58 -20.72 4.76
C VAL A 302 8.74 -21.17 5.94
N THR A 303 7.93 -22.21 5.72
CA THR A 303 7.05 -22.79 6.76
C THR A 303 7.80 -23.52 7.88
N GLN A 304 9.07 -23.88 7.67
CA GLN A 304 9.90 -24.52 8.67
C GLN A 304 10.58 -23.47 9.56
N ARG A 305 10.10 -23.35 10.78
CA ARG A 305 10.57 -22.36 11.77
C ARG A 305 12.06 -22.40 12.08
N ASP A 306 12.73 -23.52 11.81
CA ASP A 306 14.13 -23.72 12.21
C ASP A 306 15.13 -23.14 11.19
N ALA A 307 14.73 -22.93 9.94
CA ALA A 307 15.62 -22.49 8.87
C ALA A 307 15.78 -20.97 8.76
N THR A 308 14.95 -20.18 9.45
CA THR A 308 14.84 -18.73 9.21
C THR A 308 15.48 -17.84 10.26
N ARG A 309 16.00 -18.41 11.34
CA ARG A 309 16.48 -17.60 12.48
C ARG A 309 17.88 -16.99 12.30
N ASP A 310 18.66 -17.51 11.38
CA ASP A 310 20.05 -17.11 11.13
C ASP A 310 20.24 -16.07 10.02
N GLY A 311 19.17 -15.55 9.46
CA GLY A 311 19.24 -14.40 8.53
C GLY A 311 19.86 -14.70 7.17
N ASN A 312 20.24 -15.95 6.86
CA ASN A 312 20.97 -16.34 5.68
C ASN A 312 20.13 -17.00 4.56
N ASN A 313 18.80 -16.89 4.63
CA ASN A 313 17.94 -17.46 3.60
C ASN A 313 17.92 -16.62 2.32
N THR A 314 19.02 -16.62 1.60
CA THR A 314 19.06 -16.42 0.15
C THR A 314 18.98 -17.79 -0.50
N VAL A 315 17.91 -18.52 -0.33
CA VAL A 315 17.78 -19.80 -1.02
C VAL A 315 17.05 -19.51 -2.33
N ASP A 316 17.77 -19.58 -3.43
CA ASP A 316 17.22 -19.93 -4.73
C ASP A 316 16.36 -21.18 -4.50
N PRO A 317 15.04 -21.16 -4.74
CA PRO A 317 14.17 -22.33 -4.54
C PRO A 317 14.62 -23.51 -5.40
N ASN A 318 15.47 -23.30 -6.42
CA ASN A 318 16.06 -24.31 -7.27
C ASN A 318 17.50 -24.68 -6.87
N ALA A 319 18.09 -24.07 -5.86
CA ALA A 319 19.48 -24.36 -5.46
C ALA A 319 19.69 -25.76 -4.84
N ASN A 320 18.62 -26.53 -4.62
CA ASN A 320 18.66 -27.88 -4.05
C ASN A 320 18.07 -28.95 -4.99
N VAL A 321 18.05 -28.72 -6.29
CA VAL A 321 17.70 -29.74 -7.30
C VAL A 321 18.93 -30.12 -8.09
#